data_0f3cadd066c938dde3610b535cc8fabe
#
_entry.id   0f3cadd066c938dde3610b535cc8fabe
#
_cell.length_a   1.000
_cell.length_b   1.000
_cell.length_c   1.000
_cell.angle_alpha   90.00
_cell.angle_beta   90.00
_cell.angle_gamma   90.00
#
_symmetry.space_group_name_H-M   'P 1'
#
loop_
_entity.id
_entity.type
_entity.pdbx_description
1 polymer ?
#
loop_
_entity_poly.entity_id
_entity_poly.type
_entity_poly.pdbx_seq_one_letter_code
_entity_poly.pdbx_strand_id
1 'polypeptide(L)'
;MGEVLHRHPFLGLLTLLYGAFVAVVTLTPGSGTPDYYGLATRVLARMQRYPELDPLTYRLSVERIEFLANIGLFVPLGVFLLLLVGTRLWWVALAAGIVLTSMIETVQKEIPGRVSDPRDVAANSIGMFVGVFLAIVLTLPSTLRRNRERRV
;
A
#
# COMPACT_ATOMS: atom_id res chain seq x y z
N MET A 1 -12.70 7.65 -18.21
CA MET A 1 -12.21 7.94 -16.85
C MET A 1 -13.12 8.91 -16.08
N GLY A 2 -13.70 9.96 -16.70
CA GLY A 2 -14.64 10.88 -16.05
C GLY A 2 -15.94 10.27 -15.53
N GLU A 3 -16.51 9.29 -16.21
CA GLU A 3 -17.79 8.68 -15.80
C GLU A 3 -17.70 7.83 -14.52
N VAL A 4 -16.56 7.26 -14.20
CA VAL A 4 -16.38 6.41 -12.99
C VAL A 4 -16.25 7.29 -11.75
N LEU A 5 -15.53 8.40 -11.84
CA LEU A 5 -15.45 9.39 -10.76
C LEU A 5 -16.82 10.02 -10.42
N HIS A 6 -17.67 10.23 -11.43
CA HIS A 6 -19.04 10.75 -11.22
C HIS A 6 -19.97 9.72 -10.55
N ARG A 7 -19.75 8.42 -10.74
CA ARG A 7 -20.59 7.37 -10.15
C ARG A 7 -20.27 7.07 -8.68
N HIS A 8 -19.04 7.36 -8.22
CA HIS A 8 -18.61 7.10 -6.84
C HIS A 8 -17.70 8.22 -6.29
N PRO A 9 -18.23 9.44 -6.11
CA PRO A 9 -17.43 10.59 -5.69
C PRO A 9 -16.78 10.35 -4.31
N PHE A 10 -17.44 9.64 -3.43
CA PHE A 10 -16.90 9.29 -2.11
C PHE A 10 -15.68 8.38 -2.22
N LEU A 11 -15.71 7.37 -3.09
CA LEU A 11 -14.56 6.48 -3.32
C LEU A 11 -13.37 7.23 -3.93
N GLY A 12 -13.64 8.14 -4.88
CA GLY A 12 -12.63 9.00 -5.47
C GLY A 12 -11.95 9.87 -4.42
N LEU A 13 -12.75 10.53 -3.56
CA LEU A 13 -12.24 11.34 -2.45
C LEU A 13 -11.42 10.49 -1.47
N LEU A 14 -11.91 9.32 -1.09
CA LEU A 14 -11.19 8.42 -0.19
C LEU A 14 -9.85 7.97 -0.78
N THR A 15 -9.82 7.64 -2.07
CA THR A 15 -8.59 7.27 -2.78
C THR A 15 -7.59 8.42 -2.78
N LEU A 16 -8.04 9.65 -3.04
CA LEU A 16 -7.19 10.84 -3.01
C LEU A 16 -6.64 11.14 -1.62
N LEU A 17 -7.50 11.09 -0.59
CA LEU A 17 -7.09 11.31 0.80
C LEU A 17 -6.09 10.26 1.25
N TYR A 18 -6.32 8.99 0.92
CA TYR A 18 -5.39 7.93 1.26
C TYR A 18 -4.09 8.03 0.46
N GLY A 19 -4.14 8.37 -0.81
CA GLY A 19 -2.94 8.65 -1.62
C GLY A 19 -2.13 9.83 -1.07
N ALA A 20 -2.78 10.90 -0.64
CA ALA A 20 -2.13 12.02 0.03
C ALA A 20 -1.49 11.59 1.36
N PHE A 21 -2.18 10.77 2.15
CA PHE A 21 -1.62 10.19 3.38
C PHE A 21 -0.37 9.36 3.08
N VAL A 22 -0.40 8.46 2.08
CA VAL A 22 0.77 7.69 1.65
C VAL A 22 1.91 8.62 1.24
N ALA A 23 1.63 9.66 0.44
CA ALA A 23 2.64 10.63 0.02
C ALA A 23 3.27 11.35 1.23
N VAL A 24 2.46 11.80 2.18
CA VAL A 24 2.96 12.44 3.42
C VAL A 24 3.86 11.48 4.19
N VAL A 25 3.41 10.24 4.42
CA VAL A 25 4.19 9.24 5.17
C VAL A 25 5.51 8.92 4.47
N THR A 26 5.50 8.79 3.15
CA THR A 26 6.69 8.38 2.39
C THR A 26 7.63 9.54 2.05
N LEU A 27 7.14 10.76 1.88
CA LEU A 27 7.94 11.90 1.43
C LEU A 27 8.35 12.86 2.56
N THR A 28 7.84 12.70 3.77
CA THR A 28 8.26 13.57 4.87
C THR A 28 9.71 13.26 5.26
N PRO A 29 10.59 14.27 5.35
CA PRO A 29 11.99 14.10 5.76
C PRO A 29 12.10 13.49 7.16
N GLY A 30 13.10 12.62 7.38
CA GLY A 30 13.30 11.89 8.64
C GLY A 30 13.54 12.77 9.89
N SER A 31 13.83 14.06 9.71
CA SER A 31 14.06 15.02 10.83
C SER A 31 12.79 15.52 11.51
N GLY A 32 11.61 15.22 10.98
CA GLY A 32 10.30 15.64 11.53
C GLY A 32 9.26 14.53 11.63
N THR A 33 9.57 13.34 11.15
CA THR A 33 8.66 12.21 11.28
C THR A 33 8.79 11.55 12.65
N PRO A 34 7.71 10.97 13.19
CA PRO A 34 7.86 10.02 14.27
C PRO A 34 8.98 9.04 13.89
N ASP A 35 9.91 8.83 14.79
CA ASP A 35 11.04 7.93 14.62
C ASP A 35 10.52 6.52 14.35
N TYR A 36 10.24 6.21 13.08
CA TYR A 36 9.73 4.87 12.68
C TYR A 36 10.76 3.79 13.02
N TYR A 37 12.05 4.12 12.88
CA TYR A 37 13.11 3.23 13.33
C TYR A 37 13.04 3.05 14.84
N GLY A 38 12.85 4.12 15.59
CA GLY A 38 12.67 4.06 17.04
C GLY A 38 11.38 3.37 17.45
N LEU A 39 10.30 3.50 16.67
CA LEU A 39 9.07 2.77 16.91
C LEU A 39 9.27 1.27 16.63
N ALA A 40 9.80 0.91 15.47
CA ALA A 40 10.09 -0.47 15.10
C ALA A 40 11.04 -1.14 16.09
N THR A 41 12.11 -0.43 16.48
CA THR A 41 13.08 -0.90 17.50
C THR A 41 12.41 -1.07 18.85
N ARG A 42 11.55 -0.14 19.28
CA ARG A 42 10.80 -0.25 20.55
C ARG A 42 9.81 -1.39 20.54
N VAL A 43 9.09 -1.59 19.43
CA VAL A 43 8.16 -2.72 19.26
C VAL A 43 8.93 -4.03 19.30
N LEU A 44 10.01 -4.14 18.54
CA LEU A 44 10.85 -5.33 18.50
C LEU A 44 11.44 -5.63 19.89
N ALA A 45 12.01 -4.63 20.57
CA ALA A 45 12.56 -4.77 21.91
C ALA A 45 11.49 -5.14 22.96
N ARG A 46 10.24 -4.70 22.75
CA ARG A 46 9.13 -5.08 23.61
C ARG A 46 8.69 -6.52 23.36
N MET A 47 8.65 -6.94 22.10
CA MET A 47 8.33 -8.34 21.73
C MET A 47 9.39 -9.31 22.23
N GLN A 48 10.67 -8.97 22.16
CA GLN A 48 11.80 -9.76 22.68
C GLN A 48 11.81 -9.97 24.21
N ARG A 49 10.95 -9.24 24.93
CA ARG A 49 10.76 -9.49 26.39
C ARG A 49 9.89 -10.71 26.69
N TYR A 50 9.23 -11.27 25.68
CA TYR A 50 8.36 -12.43 25.83
C TYR A 50 9.02 -13.64 25.17
N PRO A 51 9.53 -14.61 25.94
CA PRO A 51 10.23 -15.80 25.40
C PRO A 51 9.38 -16.61 24.42
N GLU A 52 8.06 -16.56 24.58
CA GLU A 52 7.11 -17.25 23.70
C GLU A 52 7.13 -16.67 22.26
N LEU A 53 7.59 -15.44 22.10
CA LEU A 53 7.70 -14.75 20.79
C LEU A 53 9.10 -14.88 20.18
N ASP A 54 10.05 -15.51 20.85
CA ASP A 54 11.44 -15.67 20.38
C ASP A 54 11.53 -16.28 18.97
N PRO A 55 10.74 -17.31 18.58
CA PRO A 55 10.82 -17.87 17.24
C PRO A 55 10.45 -16.87 16.14
N LEU A 56 9.60 -15.89 16.47
CA LEU A 56 9.16 -14.83 15.55
C LEU A 56 10.14 -13.65 15.58
N THR A 57 10.55 -13.20 16.75
CA THR A 57 11.38 -12.02 16.94
C THR A 57 12.82 -12.21 16.50
N TYR A 58 13.36 -13.43 16.62
CA TYR A 58 14.70 -13.78 16.15
C TYR A 58 14.86 -13.60 14.63
N ARG A 59 13.77 -13.74 13.87
CA ARG A 59 13.75 -13.55 12.40
C ARG A 59 13.36 -12.15 11.96
N LEU A 60 12.89 -11.29 12.88
CA LEU A 60 12.48 -9.93 12.57
C LEU A 60 13.66 -8.97 12.76
N SER A 61 14.19 -8.43 11.69
CA SER A 61 15.05 -7.25 11.73
C SER A 61 14.22 -5.97 11.52
N VAL A 62 14.78 -4.82 11.87
CA VAL A 62 14.14 -3.51 11.63
C VAL A 62 13.81 -3.33 10.15
N GLU A 63 14.72 -3.73 9.26
CA GLU A 63 14.52 -3.64 7.80
C GLU A 63 13.36 -4.52 7.32
N ARG A 64 13.15 -5.69 7.94
CA ARG A 64 12.00 -6.55 7.60
C ARG A 64 10.68 -5.94 8.06
N ILE A 65 10.68 -5.29 9.23
CA ILE A 65 9.50 -4.59 9.72
C ILE A 65 9.17 -3.42 8.79
N GLU A 66 10.17 -2.67 8.36
CA GLU A 66 10.02 -1.57 7.41
C GLU A 66 9.47 -2.08 6.07
N PHE A 67 10.05 -3.15 5.53
CA PHE A 67 9.57 -3.79 4.31
C PHE A 67 8.09 -4.21 4.41
N LEU A 68 7.70 -4.85 5.51
CA LEU A 68 6.31 -5.26 5.77
C LEU A 68 5.37 -4.06 5.96
N ALA A 69 5.85 -3.00 6.62
CA ALA A 69 5.08 -1.78 6.79
C ALA A 69 4.81 -1.09 5.44
N ASN A 70 5.79 -1.06 4.55
CA ASN A 70 5.64 -0.55 3.18
C ASN A 70 4.63 -1.39 2.39
N ILE A 71 4.69 -2.72 2.45
CA ILE A 71 3.65 -3.58 1.87
C ILE A 71 2.28 -3.18 2.43
N GLY A 72 2.13 -3.15 3.76
CA GLY A 72 0.87 -2.83 4.44
C GLY A 72 0.30 -1.47 4.05
N LEU A 73 1.15 -0.46 3.88
CA LEU A 73 0.77 0.89 3.49
C LEU A 73 0.18 0.93 2.06
N PHE A 74 0.64 0.09 1.15
CA PHE A 74 0.19 0.09 -0.23
C PHE A 74 -0.97 -0.86 -0.52
N VAL A 75 -1.30 -1.80 0.38
CA VAL A 75 -2.46 -2.69 0.23
C VAL A 75 -3.78 -1.91 0.08
N PRO A 76 -4.16 -0.98 0.98
CA PRO A 76 -5.40 -0.23 0.83
C PRO A 76 -5.43 0.62 -0.44
N LEU A 77 -4.28 1.16 -0.85
CA LEU A 77 -4.18 1.94 -2.09
C LEU A 77 -4.51 1.07 -3.30
N GLY A 78 -4.01 -0.16 -3.35
CA GLY A 78 -4.33 -1.14 -4.38
C GLY A 78 -5.83 -1.48 -4.43
N VAL A 79 -6.43 -1.67 -3.25
CA VAL A 79 -7.88 -1.89 -3.14
C VAL A 79 -8.66 -0.69 -3.71
N PHE A 80 -8.34 0.53 -3.27
CA PHE A 80 -9.06 1.72 -3.69
C PHE A 80 -8.91 2.00 -5.18
N LEU A 81 -7.70 1.87 -5.72
CA LEU A 81 -7.46 2.05 -7.15
C LEU A 81 -8.24 1.04 -7.98
N LEU A 82 -8.27 -0.26 -7.60
CA LEU A 82 -9.05 -1.24 -8.31
C LEU A 82 -10.54 -0.95 -8.26
N LEU A 83 -11.07 -0.61 -7.08
CA LEU A 83 -12.48 -0.25 -6.93
C LEU A 83 -12.85 0.97 -7.78
N LEU A 84 -11.93 1.92 -7.94
CA LEU A 84 -12.12 3.12 -8.73
C LEU A 84 -12.13 2.83 -10.23
N VAL A 85 -11.17 2.04 -10.75
CA VAL A 85 -11.07 1.75 -12.20
C VAL A 85 -11.93 0.56 -12.62
N GLY A 86 -12.31 -0.30 -11.67
CA GLY A 86 -13.08 -1.52 -11.91
C GLY A 86 -12.21 -2.74 -12.24
N THR A 87 -12.77 -3.93 -11.98
CA THR A 87 -12.04 -5.21 -12.10
C THR A 87 -11.55 -5.52 -13.50
N ARG A 88 -12.16 -4.98 -14.54
CA ARG A 88 -11.71 -5.16 -15.94
C ARG A 88 -10.37 -4.46 -16.24
N LEU A 89 -10.08 -3.40 -15.51
CA LEU A 89 -8.89 -2.57 -15.67
C LEU A 89 -7.89 -2.81 -14.53
N TRP A 90 -7.86 -4.01 -13.96
CA TRP A 90 -6.97 -4.36 -12.85
C TRP A 90 -5.50 -4.05 -13.14
N TRP A 91 -5.05 -4.26 -14.38
CA TRP A 91 -3.70 -3.95 -14.82
C TRP A 91 -3.40 -2.44 -14.80
N VAL A 92 -4.42 -1.59 -15.05
CA VAL A 92 -4.28 -0.13 -14.94
C VAL A 92 -4.05 0.28 -13.50
N ALA A 93 -4.78 -0.35 -12.54
CA ALA A 93 -4.56 -0.12 -11.12
C ALA A 93 -3.14 -0.48 -10.70
N LEU A 94 -2.62 -1.63 -11.16
CA LEU A 94 -1.25 -2.06 -10.88
C LEU A 94 -0.23 -1.11 -11.53
N ALA A 95 -0.39 -0.79 -12.80
CA ALA A 95 0.51 0.12 -13.52
C ALA A 95 0.57 1.50 -12.84
N ALA A 96 -0.59 2.05 -12.46
CA ALA A 96 -0.67 3.33 -11.74
C ALA A 96 0.08 3.26 -10.39
N GLY A 97 -0.05 2.15 -9.66
CA GLY A 97 0.66 1.95 -8.41
C GLY A 97 2.17 1.83 -8.59
N ILE A 98 2.63 1.09 -9.60
CA ILE A 98 4.07 0.97 -9.91
C ILE A 98 4.65 2.33 -10.32
N VAL A 99 3.94 3.07 -11.14
CA VAL A 99 4.36 4.44 -11.51
C VAL A 99 4.42 5.33 -10.28
N LEU A 100 3.40 5.30 -9.42
CA LEU A 100 3.36 6.10 -8.21
C LEU A 100 4.54 5.79 -7.28
N THR A 101 4.82 4.50 -7.01
CA THR A 101 5.95 4.14 -6.14
C THR A 101 7.30 4.52 -6.76
N SER A 102 7.44 4.40 -8.08
CA SER A 102 8.67 4.84 -8.77
C SER A 102 8.86 6.37 -8.71
N MET A 103 7.75 7.13 -8.77
CA MET A 103 7.79 8.58 -8.57
C MET A 103 8.17 8.94 -7.14
N ILE A 104 7.57 8.27 -6.14
CA ILE A 104 7.91 8.46 -4.73
C ILE A 104 9.40 8.23 -4.53
N GLU A 105 9.93 7.12 -5.01
CA GLU A 105 11.35 6.79 -4.91
C GLU A 105 12.25 7.83 -5.58
N THR A 106 11.85 8.34 -6.74
CA THR A 106 12.60 9.39 -7.43
C THR A 106 12.64 10.68 -6.61
N VAL A 107 11.51 11.08 -6.02
CA VAL A 107 11.43 12.26 -5.16
C VAL A 107 12.24 12.07 -3.87
N GLN A 108 12.23 10.85 -3.30
CA GLN A 108 12.98 10.55 -2.08
C GLN A 108 14.49 10.72 -2.25
N LYS A 109 15.04 10.50 -3.45
CA LYS A 109 16.47 10.74 -3.75
C LYS A 109 16.88 12.21 -3.57
N GLU A 110 15.93 13.12 -3.78
CA GLU A 110 16.17 14.56 -3.66
C GLU A 110 15.98 15.07 -2.22
N ILE A 111 15.47 14.23 -1.31
CA ILE A 111 15.19 14.63 0.07
C ILE A 111 16.44 14.38 0.94
N PRO A 112 17.04 15.43 1.54
CA PRO A 112 18.19 15.29 2.43
C PRO A 112 17.89 14.34 3.61
N GLY A 113 18.78 13.39 3.86
CA GLY A 113 18.64 12.42 4.96
C GLY A 113 17.73 11.23 4.68
N ARG A 114 17.16 11.11 3.47
CA ARG A 114 16.46 9.91 2.99
C ARG A 114 17.43 9.00 2.24
N VAL A 115 17.39 7.73 2.56
CA VAL A 115 18.10 6.70 1.78
C VAL A 115 17.07 6.07 0.84
N SER A 116 17.26 6.28 -0.46
CA SER A 116 16.47 5.62 -1.49
C SER A 116 16.89 4.14 -1.55
N ASP A 117 15.91 3.23 -1.39
CA ASP A 117 16.16 1.78 -1.45
C ASP A 117 15.21 1.14 -2.49
N PRO A 118 15.76 0.49 -3.54
CA PRO A 118 14.94 -0.26 -4.51
C PRO A 118 14.03 -1.31 -3.87
N ARG A 119 14.32 -1.74 -2.65
CA ARG A 119 13.45 -2.64 -1.87
C ARG A 119 12.10 -2.00 -1.54
N ASP A 120 12.06 -0.67 -1.39
CA ASP A 120 10.81 0.05 -1.12
C ASP A 120 9.88 0.00 -2.33
N VAL A 121 10.42 0.15 -3.55
CA VAL A 121 9.64 -0.04 -4.78
C VAL A 121 9.07 -1.46 -4.86
N ALA A 122 9.88 -2.46 -4.51
CA ALA A 122 9.43 -3.85 -4.50
C ALA A 122 8.35 -4.09 -3.44
N ALA A 123 8.54 -3.61 -2.20
CA ALA A 123 7.57 -3.74 -1.12
C ALA A 123 6.24 -3.07 -1.46
N ASN A 124 6.29 -1.83 -1.94
CA ASN A 124 5.12 -1.05 -2.34
C ASN A 124 4.37 -1.72 -3.49
N SER A 125 5.11 -2.24 -4.50
CA SER A 125 4.52 -2.97 -5.63
C SER A 125 3.85 -4.27 -5.19
N ILE A 126 4.45 -5.00 -4.25
CA ILE A 126 3.85 -6.20 -3.63
C ILE A 126 2.56 -5.80 -2.90
N GLY A 127 2.58 -4.73 -2.11
CA GLY A 127 1.41 -4.20 -1.44
C GLY A 127 0.27 -3.87 -2.40
N MET A 128 0.59 -3.18 -3.50
CA MET A 128 -0.36 -2.88 -4.57
C MET A 128 -0.96 -4.16 -5.17
N PHE A 129 -0.11 -5.14 -5.49
CA PHE A 129 -0.58 -6.41 -6.04
C PHE A 129 -1.51 -7.14 -5.07
N VAL A 130 -1.14 -7.23 -3.80
CA VAL A 130 -1.98 -7.84 -2.75
C VAL A 130 -3.32 -7.11 -2.63
N GLY A 131 -3.31 -5.78 -2.62
CA GLY A 131 -4.52 -4.96 -2.54
C GLY A 131 -5.45 -5.17 -3.72
N VAL A 132 -4.92 -5.15 -4.94
CA VAL A 132 -5.68 -5.43 -6.17
C VAL A 132 -6.25 -6.85 -6.14
N PHE A 133 -5.45 -7.84 -5.76
CA PHE A 133 -5.90 -9.22 -5.65
C PHE A 133 -7.04 -9.37 -4.63
N LEU A 134 -6.89 -8.81 -3.44
CA LEU A 134 -7.94 -8.83 -2.41
C LEU A 134 -9.24 -8.19 -2.92
N ALA A 135 -9.15 -7.05 -3.59
CA ALA A 135 -10.33 -6.37 -4.12
C ALA A 135 -11.00 -7.18 -5.23
N ILE A 136 -10.25 -7.89 -6.09
CA ILE A 136 -10.81 -8.82 -7.08
C ILE A 136 -11.58 -9.93 -6.36
N VAL A 137 -10.96 -10.59 -5.38
CA VAL A 137 -11.58 -11.70 -4.64
C VAL A 137 -12.86 -11.24 -3.94
N LEU A 138 -12.84 -10.09 -3.29
CA LEU A 138 -14.01 -9.55 -2.58
C LEU A 138 -15.15 -9.14 -3.51
N THR A 139 -14.84 -8.71 -4.73
CA THR A 139 -15.86 -8.27 -5.71
C THR A 139 -16.34 -9.38 -6.64
N LEU A 140 -15.66 -10.53 -6.67
CA LEU A 140 -15.98 -11.66 -7.55
C LEU A 140 -17.44 -12.17 -7.39
N PRO A 141 -17.97 -12.37 -6.17
CA PRO A 141 -19.34 -12.87 -5.99
C PRO A 141 -20.39 -11.94 -6.61
N SER A 142 -20.24 -10.64 -6.45
CA SER A 142 -21.17 -9.64 -6.99
C SER A 142 -21.10 -9.56 -8.52
N THR A 143 -19.91 -9.72 -9.09
CA THR A 143 -19.70 -9.71 -10.54
C THR A 143 -20.34 -10.94 -11.20
N LEU A 144 -20.22 -12.11 -10.57
CA LEU A 144 -20.82 -13.35 -11.05
C LEU A 144 -22.36 -13.29 -11.01
N ARG A 145 -22.96 -12.74 -9.94
CA ARG A 145 -24.40 -12.52 -9.82
C ARG A 145 -24.92 -11.62 -10.93
N ARG A 146 -24.30 -10.46 -11.13
CA ARG A 146 -24.70 -9.48 -12.16
C ARG A 146 -24.59 -10.03 -13.58
N ASN A 147 -23.59 -10.89 -13.85
CA ASN A 147 -23.46 -11.52 -15.17
C ASN A 147 -24.52 -12.60 -15.41
N ARG A 148 -25.00 -13.26 -14.34
CA ARG A 148 -26.09 -14.27 -14.43
C ARG A 148 -27.43 -13.62 -14.74
N GLU A 149 -27.74 -12.50 -14.08
CA GLU A 149 -28.98 -11.71 -14.26
C GLU A 149 -29.07 -11.07 -15.66
N ARG A 150 -27.94 -10.83 -16.33
CA ARG A 150 -27.92 -10.27 -17.70
C ARG A 150 -28.08 -11.32 -18.80
N ARG A 151 -28.06 -12.60 -18.46
CA ARG A 151 -28.20 -13.71 -19.42
C ARG A 151 -29.59 -14.35 -19.41
N VAL A 152 -30.46 -13.91 -18.53
CA VAL A 152 -31.90 -14.24 -18.45
C VAL A 152 -32.71 -13.07 -19.00
#